data_af4c830dc94ea5c164d94d57b7cdef1a
#
_entry.id   af4c830dc94ea5c164d94d57b7cdef1a
#
_cell.length_a   1.000
_cell.length_b   1.000
_cell.length_c   1.000
_cell.angle_alpha   90.00
_cell.angle_beta   90.00
_cell.angle_gamma   90.00
#
_symmetry.space_group_name_H-M   'P 1'
#
loop_
_entity.id
_entity.type
_entity.pdbx_description
1 polymer ?
#
loop_
_entity_poly.entity_id
_entity_poly.type
_entity_poly.pdbx_seq_one_letter_code
_entity_poly.pdbx_strand_id
1 'polypeptide(L)'
;MLDISYQANTFHISHQGRPVGSIQTYSNPYHQTNAYLRLDLADYDCTIAEQLFQSLQTFLGEKPLQVLLSSAEQEKIYFLTAAGFVCKRKCYEFEVTKQDYLSQTGTTNLNIVRKGTALYQRACQQVFNHYQTVHQDINPWTASQEEFEKGLPDLVYTDSENWAFVENIEIAYVCGKDEQSFDSFIQAVIGSLFEQYEQISFEADDCDPIAMRLADHFRFPNKPSWDTYLLES
;
A
#
# COMPACT_ATOMS: atom_id res chain seq x y z
N MET A 1 -15.11 -31.83 10.57
CA MET A 1 -15.85 -31.31 9.40
C MET A 1 -15.86 -29.80 9.56
N LEU A 2 -15.51 -29.08 8.50
CA LEU A 2 -15.56 -27.61 8.44
C LEU A 2 -16.96 -27.20 7.97
N ASP A 3 -17.62 -26.31 8.71
CA ASP A 3 -18.93 -25.74 8.37
C ASP A 3 -18.78 -24.24 8.23
N ILE A 4 -19.31 -23.66 7.14
CA ILE A 4 -19.24 -22.25 6.83
C ILE A 4 -20.66 -21.75 6.52
N SER A 5 -21.10 -20.71 7.20
CA SER A 5 -22.34 -20.00 6.91
C SER A 5 -22.03 -18.54 6.59
N TYR A 6 -22.83 -17.92 5.70
CA TYR A 6 -22.59 -16.54 5.24
C TYR A 6 -23.81 -15.68 5.55
N GLN A 7 -23.60 -14.56 6.23
CA GLN A 7 -24.63 -13.59 6.55
C GLN A 7 -24.02 -12.18 6.63
N ALA A 8 -24.65 -11.20 5.99
CA ALA A 8 -24.28 -9.79 6.11
C ALA A 8 -22.77 -9.51 5.87
N ASN A 9 -22.22 -10.03 4.77
CA ASN A 9 -20.81 -9.92 4.38
C ASN A 9 -19.81 -10.59 5.34
N THR A 10 -20.29 -11.55 6.15
CA THR A 10 -19.47 -12.26 7.14
C THR A 10 -19.65 -13.76 6.97
N PHE A 11 -18.54 -14.48 6.86
CA PHE A 11 -18.49 -15.93 6.97
C PHE A 11 -18.29 -16.30 8.44
N HIS A 12 -19.23 -17.06 8.99
CA HIS A 12 -19.11 -17.67 10.32
C HIS A 12 -18.59 -19.10 10.15
N ILE A 13 -17.52 -19.41 10.86
CA ILE A 13 -16.74 -20.62 10.66
C ILE A 13 -16.84 -21.48 11.92
N SER A 14 -17.17 -22.76 11.74
CA SER A 14 -17.08 -23.75 12.79
C SER A 14 -16.32 -25.01 12.30
N HIS A 15 -15.58 -25.64 13.18
CA HIS A 15 -14.85 -26.87 12.91
C HIS A 15 -15.23 -27.92 13.95
N GLN A 16 -15.69 -29.10 13.49
CA GLN A 16 -16.14 -30.20 14.36
C GLN A 16 -17.21 -29.74 15.38
N GLY A 17 -18.13 -28.86 14.95
CA GLY A 17 -19.22 -28.33 15.77
C GLY A 17 -18.79 -27.26 16.79
N ARG A 18 -17.54 -26.81 16.77
CA ARG A 18 -17.04 -25.71 17.62
C ARG A 18 -16.86 -24.44 16.79
N PRO A 19 -17.31 -23.26 17.27
CA PRO A 19 -17.04 -22.00 16.61
C PRO A 19 -15.54 -21.76 16.55
N VAL A 20 -15.04 -21.38 15.35
CA VAL A 20 -13.64 -20.96 15.09
C VAL A 20 -13.54 -19.46 15.05
N GLY A 21 -14.59 -18.76 14.55
CA GLY A 21 -14.63 -17.32 14.43
C GLY A 21 -15.32 -16.86 13.17
N SER A 22 -14.90 -15.70 12.65
CA SER A 22 -15.48 -15.12 11.45
C SER A 22 -14.44 -14.51 10.51
N ILE A 23 -14.82 -14.46 9.22
CA ILE A 23 -14.07 -13.73 8.19
C ILE A 23 -15.05 -12.77 7.53
N GLN A 24 -14.78 -11.48 7.62
CA GLN A 24 -15.58 -10.44 7.01
C GLN A 24 -15.06 -10.11 5.63
N THR A 25 -15.97 -9.98 4.65
CA THR A 25 -15.64 -9.39 3.34
C THR A 25 -15.95 -7.90 3.35
N TYR A 26 -15.12 -7.10 2.70
CA TYR A 26 -15.41 -5.68 2.47
C TYR A 26 -15.11 -5.30 1.02
N SER A 27 -15.75 -4.24 0.55
CA SER A 27 -15.55 -3.71 -0.79
C SER A 27 -14.54 -2.57 -0.76
N ASN A 28 -13.67 -2.53 -1.77
CA ASN A 28 -12.87 -1.36 -2.06
C ASN A 28 -13.39 -0.76 -3.39
N PRO A 29 -13.95 0.47 -3.40
CA PRO A 29 -14.53 1.05 -4.62
C PRO A 29 -13.48 1.35 -5.69
N TYR A 30 -12.22 1.43 -5.32
CA TYR A 30 -11.11 1.75 -6.21
C TYR A 30 -10.40 0.52 -6.78
N HIS A 31 -10.53 -0.61 -6.09
CA HIS A 31 -9.86 -1.88 -6.40
C HIS A 31 -10.86 -3.02 -6.32
N GLN A 32 -11.51 -3.36 -7.44
CA GLN A 32 -12.64 -4.32 -7.45
C GLN A 32 -12.25 -5.71 -7.95
N THR A 33 -10.99 -5.92 -8.30
CA THR A 33 -10.50 -7.19 -8.86
C THR A 33 -10.50 -8.30 -7.79
N ASN A 34 -10.06 -7.99 -6.57
CA ASN A 34 -9.89 -8.93 -5.49
C ASN A 34 -11.10 -8.93 -4.53
N ALA A 35 -11.26 -10.02 -3.80
CA ALA A 35 -12.15 -10.09 -2.65
C ALA A 35 -11.34 -9.80 -1.38
N TYR A 36 -11.66 -8.71 -0.69
CA TYR A 36 -10.94 -8.25 0.50
C TYR A 36 -11.49 -8.91 1.74
N LEU A 37 -10.61 -9.46 2.58
CA LEU A 37 -10.96 -10.21 3.76
C LEU A 37 -10.35 -9.60 5.03
N ARG A 38 -11.10 -9.66 6.13
CA ARG A 38 -10.63 -9.38 7.49
C ARG A 38 -10.90 -10.61 8.36
N LEU A 39 -9.85 -11.15 8.96
CA LEU A 39 -9.90 -12.34 9.80
C LEU A 39 -10.11 -11.96 11.27
N ASP A 40 -11.10 -12.61 11.91
CA ASP A 40 -11.36 -12.57 13.34
C ASP A 40 -11.62 -14.00 13.82
N LEU A 41 -10.54 -14.75 14.00
CA LEU A 41 -10.56 -16.16 14.40
C LEU A 41 -10.00 -16.29 15.81
N ALA A 42 -10.63 -17.15 16.60
CA ALA A 42 -10.19 -17.47 17.97
C ALA A 42 -8.98 -18.42 17.99
N ASP A 43 -8.77 -19.17 16.90
CA ASP A 43 -7.67 -20.11 16.71
C ASP A 43 -7.31 -20.17 15.23
N TYR A 44 -6.01 -20.17 14.94
CA TYR A 44 -5.44 -20.23 13.58
C TYR A 44 -4.90 -21.64 13.27
N ASP A 45 -5.78 -22.64 13.35
CA ASP A 45 -5.47 -24.05 13.03
C ASP A 45 -5.16 -24.21 11.55
N CYS A 46 -3.87 -24.34 11.21
CA CYS A 46 -3.41 -24.50 9.84
C CYS A 46 -3.94 -25.75 9.14
N THR A 47 -4.46 -26.74 9.87
CA THR A 47 -5.00 -27.96 9.25
C THR A 47 -6.30 -27.73 8.48
N ILE A 48 -6.99 -26.62 8.75
CA ILE A 48 -8.22 -26.26 8.02
C ILE A 48 -8.00 -25.11 7.02
N ALA A 49 -6.84 -24.47 7.02
CA ALA A 49 -6.60 -23.23 6.30
C ALA A 49 -6.86 -23.37 4.78
N GLU A 50 -6.26 -24.34 4.12
CA GLU A 50 -6.43 -24.56 2.69
C GLU A 50 -7.90 -24.81 2.32
N GLN A 51 -8.57 -25.74 3.02
CA GLN A 51 -9.97 -26.07 2.76
C GLN A 51 -10.90 -24.86 3.00
N LEU A 52 -10.61 -24.07 4.02
CA LEU A 52 -11.36 -22.86 4.35
C LEU A 52 -11.31 -21.88 3.20
N PHE A 53 -10.11 -21.47 2.78
CA PHE A 53 -9.97 -20.43 1.77
C PHE A 53 -10.38 -20.90 0.37
N GLN A 54 -10.21 -22.15 0.00
CA GLN A 54 -10.80 -22.72 -1.23
C GLN A 54 -12.33 -22.61 -1.23
N SER A 55 -12.98 -22.90 -0.09
CA SER A 55 -14.44 -22.76 0.05
C SER A 55 -14.86 -21.30 -0.08
N LEU A 56 -14.11 -20.35 0.49
CA LEU A 56 -14.39 -18.92 0.37
C LEU A 56 -14.20 -18.44 -1.08
N GLN A 57 -13.14 -18.85 -1.76
CA GLN A 57 -12.89 -18.53 -3.17
C GLN A 57 -14.05 -18.97 -4.06
N THR A 58 -14.46 -20.24 -3.93
CA THR A 58 -15.61 -20.77 -4.67
C THR A 58 -16.88 -19.95 -4.40
N PHE A 59 -17.14 -19.59 -3.13
CA PHE A 59 -18.30 -18.77 -2.78
C PHE A 59 -18.22 -17.35 -3.38
N LEU A 60 -17.04 -16.78 -3.45
CA LEU A 60 -16.78 -15.40 -3.92
C LEU A 60 -16.56 -15.32 -5.45
N GLY A 61 -16.83 -16.39 -6.19
CA GLY A 61 -16.77 -16.44 -7.65
C GLY A 61 -15.35 -16.52 -8.21
N GLU A 62 -14.49 -17.31 -7.54
CA GLU A 62 -13.10 -17.58 -7.93
C GLU A 62 -12.23 -16.30 -8.03
N LYS A 63 -12.60 -15.24 -7.29
CA LYS A 63 -11.77 -14.03 -7.22
C LYS A 63 -10.52 -14.29 -6.39
N PRO A 64 -9.39 -13.63 -6.70
CA PRO A 64 -8.25 -13.59 -5.80
C PRO A 64 -8.68 -13.07 -4.42
N LEU A 65 -8.20 -13.70 -3.36
CA LEU A 65 -8.47 -13.27 -1.99
C LEU A 65 -7.33 -12.43 -1.47
N GLN A 66 -7.65 -11.27 -0.92
CA GLN A 66 -6.65 -10.33 -0.39
C GLN A 66 -6.87 -10.07 1.10
N VAL A 67 -5.78 -10.14 1.86
CA VAL A 67 -5.72 -9.80 3.28
C VAL A 67 -4.62 -8.76 3.48
N LEU A 68 -4.94 -7.68 4.20
CA LEU A 68 -3.97 -6.70 4.71
C LEU A 68 -3.84 -6.90 6.21
N LEU A 69 -2.61 -7.07 6.70
CA LEU A 69 -2.34 -7.21 8.13
C LEU A 69 -0.94 -6.72 8.50
N SER A 70 -0.73 -6.47 9.78
CA SER A 70 0.58 -6.09 10.29
C SER A 70 1.55 -7.26 10.25
N SER A 71 2.81 -6.99 9.87
CA SER A 71 3.89 -8.00 9.94
C SER A 71 4.16 -8.54 11.35
N ALA A 72 3.59 -7.91 12.39
CA ALA A 72 3.64 -8.41 13.76
C ALA A 72 2.64 -9.55 14.03
N GLU A 73 1.64 -9.75 13.17
CA GLU A 73 0.56 -10.76 13.37
C GLU A 73 0.98 -12.15 12.88
N GLN A 74 2.03 -12.70 13.47
CA GLN A 74 2.70 -13.91 13.00
C GLN A 74 1.79 -15.15 12.90
N GLU A 75 0.84 -15.33 13.81
CA GLU A 75 -0.11 -16.46 13.77
C GLU A 75 -1.00 -16.38 12.53
N LYS A 76 -1.51 -15.20 12.20
CA LYS A 76 -2.30 -14.97 10.99
C LYS A 76 -1.47 -15.17 9.72
N ILE A 77 -0.23 -14.66 9.71
CA ILE A 77 0.70 -14.83 8.60
C ILE A 77 0.94 -16.33 8.35
N TYR A 78 1.22 -17.07 9.40
CA TYR A 78 1.46 -18.51 9.29
C TYR A 78 0.23 -19.27 8.76
N PHE A 79 -0.95 -18.92 9.26
CA PHE A 79 -2.22 -19.47 8.81
C PHE A 79 -2.51 -19.19 7.33
N LEU A 80 -2.33 -17.93 6.89
CA LEU A 80 -2.50 -17.54 5.49
C LEU A 80 -1.50 -18.26 4.58
N THR A 81 -0.23 -18.33 5.00
CA THR A 81 0.82 -19.01 4.22
C THR A 81 0.53 -20.51 4.07
N ALA A 82 0.00 -21.15 5.13
CA ALA A 82 -0.43 -22.56 5.07
C ALA A 82 -1.59 -22.79 4.07
N ALA A 83 -2.38 -21.77 3.78
CA ALA A 83 -3.44 -21.79 2.76
C ALA A 83 -2.95 -21.42 1.35
N GLY A 84 -1.66 -21.09 1.18
CA GLY A 84 -1.08 -20.72 -0.11
C GLY A 84 -1.07 -19.23 -0.43
N PHE A 85 -1.45 -18.35 0.53
CA PHE A 85 -1.27 -16.91 0.35
C PHE A 85 0.21 -16.55 0.26
N VAL A 86 0.51 -15.59 -0.62
CA VAL A 86 1.84 -15.04 -0.82
C VAL A 86 1.83 -13.56 -0.44
N CYS A 87 2.84 -13.11 0.30
CA CYS A 87 3.07 -11.69 0.53
C CYS A 87 3.50 -11.03 -0.79
N LYS A 88 2.69 -10.10 -1.30
CA LYS A 88 2.93 -9.40 -2.57
C LYS A 88 3.47 -7.99 -2.36
N ARG A 89 3.25 -7.40 -1.19
CA ARG A 89 3.67 -6.03 -0.88
C ARG A 89 3.83 -5.85 0.62
N LYS A 90 4.85 -5.11 1.01
CA LYS A 90 5.02 -4.57 2.37
C LYS A 90 5.05 -3.06 2.29
N CYS A 91 4.14 -2.42 3.02
CA CYS A 91 4.08 -0.98 3.15
C CYS A 91 4.74 -0.54 4.45
N TYR A 92 5.73 0.33 4.36
CA TYR A 92 6.45 0.89 5.50
C TYR A 92 5.99 2.32 5.75
N GLU A 93 5.56 2.62 6.98
CA GLU A 93 5.18 3.96 7.41
C GLU A 93 6.38 4.69 8.02
N PHE A 94 6.73 5.82 7.45
CA PHE A 94 7.80 6.68 7.93
C PHE A 94 7.24 7.94 8.59
N GLU A 95 7.69 8.20 9.81
CA GLU A 95 7.55 9.46 10.52
C GLU A 95 8.97 9.85 10.97
N VAL A 96 9.59 10.79 10.26
CA VAL A 96 11.03 11.02 10.36
C VAL A 96 11.37 12.49 10.62
N THR A 97 12.47 12.70 11.30
CA THR A 97 13.04 14.01 11.61
C THR A 97 14.38 14.22 10.87
N LYS A 98 14.96 15.41 10.97
CA LYS A 98 16.32 15.67 10.45
C LYS A 98 17.41 14.73 11.00
N GLN A 99 17.20 14.20 12.21
CA GLN A 99 18.17 13.29 12.82
C GLN A 99 18.16 11.88 12.18
N ASP A 100 17.05 11.53 11.52
CA ASP A 100 16.88 10.25 10.85
C ASP A 100 17.39 10.31 9.39
N TYR A 101 17.66 11.53 8.89
CA TYR A 101 18.12 11.76 7.53
C TYR A 101 19.60 11.38 7.38
N LEU A 102 19.89 10.48 6.45
CA LEU A 102 21.23 9.89 6.24
C LEU A 102 22.02 10.57 5.12
N SER A 103 21.34 11.29 4.23
CA SER A 103 21.93 11.89 3.05
C SER A 103 22.20 13.39 3.24
N GLN A 104 22.87 13.98 2.27
CA GLN A 104 23.05 15.45 2.22
C GLN A 104 21.87 16.08 1.49
N THR A 105 21.58 17.36 1.79
CA THR A 105 20.56 18.13 1.10
C THR A 105 20.92 18.28 -0.38
N GLY A 106 19.99 17.94 -1.28
CA GLY A 106 20.15 18.13 -2.72
C GLY A 106 20.14 19.60 -3.13
N THR A 107 20.76 19.90 -4.26
CA THR A 107 20.83 21.26 -4.84
C THR A 107 20.03 21.39 -6.13
N THR A 108 19.16 20.45 -6.43
CA THR A 108 18.31 20.47 -7.63
C THR A 108 17.31 21.63 -7.56
N ASN A 109 17.15 22.34 -8.68
CA ASN A 109 16.13 23.38 -8.80
C ASN A 109 14.73 22.75 -8.79
N LEU A 110 13.95 23.09 -7.78
CA LEU A 110 12.57 22.64 -7.65
C LEU A 110 11.59 23.67 -8.18
N ASN A 111 10.64 23.22 -8.97
CA ASN A 111 9.45 23.99 -9.28
C ASN A 111 8.31 23.52 -8.34
N ILE A 112 7.58 24.50 -7.79
CA ILE A 112 6.38 24.22 -7.00
C ILE A 112 5.18 24.50 -7.88
N VAL A 113 4.36 23.48 -8.09
CA VAL A 113 3.19 23.51 -8.96
C VAL A 113 1.93 23.32 -8.12
N ARG A 114 0.89 24.08 -8.43
CA ARG A 114 -0.40 23.97 -7.74
C ARG A 114 -1.49 23.46 -8.64
N LYS A 115 -2.48 22.82 -8.05
CA LYS A 115 -3.71 22.36 -8.71
C LYS A 115 -4.32 23.43 -9.59
N GLY A 116 -4.85 23.01 -10.73
CA GLY A 116 -5.47 23.90 -11.73
C GLY A 116 -4.53 24.35 -12.85
N THR A 117 -3.24 24.00 -12.82
CA THR A 117 -2.29 24.29 -13.90
C THR A 117 -2.11 23.10 -14.85
N ALA A 118 -1.72 23.36 -16.09
CA ALA A 118 -1.43 22.29 -17.06
C ALA A 118 -0.28 21.36 -16.59
N LEU A 119 0.69 21.91 -15.87
CA LEU A 119 1.80 21.13 -15.31
C LEU A 119 1.34 20.22 -14.18
N TYR A 120 0.37 20.66 -13.35
CA TYR A 120 -0.26 19.83 -12.34
C TYR A 120 -1.01 18.64 -12.99
N GLN A 121 -1.76 18.88 -14.06
CA GLN A 121 -2.46 17.81 -14.77
C GLN A 121 -1.49 16.76 -15.34
N ARG A 122 -0.35 17.23 -15.85
CA ARG A 122 0.72 16.31 -16.27
C ARG A 122 1.27 15.49 -15.10
N ALA A 123 1.46 16.10 -13.93
CA ALA A 123 1.90 15.38 -12.72
C ALA A 123 0.88 14.30 -12.33
N CYS A 124 -0.43 14.62 -12.33
CA CYS A 124 -1.49 13.66 -12.03
C CYS A 124 -1.44 12.44 -12.98
N GLN A 125 -1.26 12.67 -14.28
CA GLN A 125 -1.14 11.58 -15.24
C GLN A 125 0.09 10.72 -14.98
N GLN A 126 1.24 11.32 -14.64
CA GLN A 126 2.48 10.58 -14.38
C GLN A 126 2.36 9.70 -13.13
N VAL A 127 1.87 10.26 -12.01
CA VAL A 127 1.71 9.48 -10.79
C VAL A 127 0.64 8.41 -10.92
N PHE A 128 -0.44 8.66 -11.66
CA PHE A 128 -1.46 7.66 -11.93
C PHE A 128 -0.90 6.47 -12.73
N ASN A 129 -0.15 6.74 -13.81
CA ASN A 129 0.49 5.69 -14.62
C ASN A 129 1.48 4.88 -13.77
N HIS A 130 2.28 5.57 -12.94
CA HIS A 130 3.22 4.93 -12.03
C HIS A 130 2.49 4.01 -11.05
N TYR A 131 1.46 4.52 -10.38
CA TYR A 131 0.61 3.77 -9.45
C TYR A 131 0.01 2.52 -10.10
N GLN A 132 -0.57 2.65 -11.30
CA GLN A 132 -1.11 1.51 -12.03
C GLN A 132 -0.04 0.45 -12.33
N THR A 133 1.16 0.87 -12.72
CA THR A 133 2.25 -0.06 -13.03
C THR A 133 2.69 -0.84 -11.79
N VAL A 134 2.88 -0.16 -10.67
CA VAL A 134 3.34 -0.77 -9.41
C VAL A 134 2.29 -1.74 -8.83
N HIS A 135 1.00 -1.42 -8.96
CA HIS A 135 -0.08 -2.18 -8.33
C HIS A 135 -0.77 -3.18 -9.27
N GLN A 136 -0.33 -3.29 -10.53
CA GLN A 136 -0.98 -4.09 -11.56
C GLN A 136 -1.21 -5.56 -11.14
N ASP A 137 -0.21 -6.18 -10.50
CA ASP A 137 -0.21 -7.60 -10.14
C ASP A 137 -0.62 -7.84 -8.67
N ILE A 138 -1.04 -6.79 -7.95
CA ILE A 138 -1.40 -6.87 -6.53
C ILE A 138 -2.88 -6.55 -6.35
N ASN A 139 -3.23 -5.30 -6.64
CA ASN A 139 -4.58 -4.76 -6.53
C ASN A 139 -4.76 -3.61 -7.54
N PRO A 140 -4.96 -3.91 -8.83
CA PRO A 140 -5.03 -2.89 -9.87
C PRO A 140 -6.15 -1.88 -9.59
N TRP A 141 -5.87 -0.61 -9.90
CA TRP A 141 -6.87 0.45 -9.82
C TRP A 141 -7.94 0.25 -10.90
N THR A 142 -9.19 0.12 -10.49
CA THR A 142 -10.33 -0.16 -11.38
C THR A 142 -11.30 1.02 -11.55
N ALA A 143 -11.16 2.06 -10.73
CA ALA A 143 -11.92 3.29 -10.87
C ALA A 143 -11.33 4.19 -11.97
N SER A 144 -11.98 5.31 -12.27
CA SER A 144 -11.45 6.27 -13.23
C SER A 144 -10.21 7.00 -12.70
N GLN A 145 -9.40 7.55 -13.62
CA GLN A 145 -8.30 8.44 -13.26
C GLN A 145 -8.81 9.68 -12.50
N GLU A 146 -9.98 10.19 -12.85
CA GLU A 146 -10.59 11.34 -12.17
C GLU A 146 -10.86 11.05 -10.68
N GLU A 147 -11.25 9.82 -10.34
CA GLU A 147 -11.40 9.42 -8.93
C GLU A 147 -10.05 9.35 -8.21
N PHE A 148 -8.99 8.91 -8.88
CA PHE A 148 -7.64 8.93 -8.33
C PHE A 148 -7.18 10.37 -8.05
N GLU A 149 -7.37 11.27 -9.01
CA GLU A 149 -6.97 12.68 -8.91
C GLU A 149 -7.65 13.44 -7.77
N LYS A 150 -8.86 13.02 -7.34
CA LYS A 150 -9.54 13.62 -6.18
C LYS A 150 -8.81 13.40 -4.86
N GLY A 151 -8.05 12.32 -4.76
CA GLY A 151 -7.24 11.99 -3.59
C GLY A 151 -5.85 12.62 -3.59
N LEU A 152 -5.44 13.30 -4.66
CA LEU A 152 -4.10 13.88 -4.75
C LEU A 152 -4.00 15.23 -4.04
N PRO A 153 -2.89 15.51 -3.33
CA PRO A 153 -2.57 16.82 -2.78
C PRO A 153 -2.56 17.93 -3.84
N ASP A 154 -2.92 19.15 -3.44
CA ASP A 154 -2.95 20.30 -4.33
C ASP A 154 -1.56 20.86 -4.68
N LEU A 155 -0.51 20.39 -4.00
CA LEU A 155 0.86 20.86 -4.15
C LEU A 155 1.76 19.75 -4.69
N VAL A 156 2.55 20.09 -5.71
CA VAL A 156 3.54 19.19 -6.34
C VAL A 156 4.88 19.88 -6.42
N TYR A 157 5.93 19.21 -5.97
CA TYR A 157 7.31 19.53 -6.28
C TYR A 157 7.73 18.79 -7.55
N THR A 158 8.49 19.45 -8.43
CA THR A 158 8.97 18.82 -9.68
C THR A 158 10.23 19.48 -10.22
N ASP A 159 11.06 18.70 -10.88
CA ASP A 159 12.13 19.16 -11.77
C ASP A 159 11.81 18.95 -13.27
N SER A 160 10.55 18.60 -13.59
CA SER A 160 9.96 18.28 -14.89
C SER A 160 10.03 16.80 -15.29
N GLU A 161 10.88 15.99 -14.68
CA GLU A 161 11.01 14.54 -14.92
C GLU A 161 10.57 13.72 -13.69
N ASN A 162 10.67 14.32 -12.49
CA ASN A 162 10.32 13.71 -11.22
C ASN A 162 9.23 14.55 -10.51
N TRP A 163 8.39 13.89 -9.72
CA TRP A 163 7.21 14.48 -9.10
C TRP A 163 7.03 13.96 -7.67
N ALA A 164 6.74 14.88 -6.76
CA ALA A 164 6.37 14.56 -5.38
C ALA A 164 5.13 15.37 -4.99
N PHE A 165 4.02 14.70 -4.73
CA PHE A 165 2.79 15.30 -4.21
C PHE A 165 2.90 15.42 -2.70
N VAL A 166 2.69 16.63 -2.19
CA VAL A 166 2.93 16.94 -0.77
C VAL A 166 1.73 17.63 -0.16
N GLU A 167 1.31 17.16 1.00
CA GLU A 167 0.32 17.81 1.83
C GLU A 167 0.86 18.03 3.24
N ASN A 168 1.09 19.29 3.61
CA ASN A 168 1.71 19.67 4.88
C ASN A 168 3.08 18.97 5.08
N ILE A 169 3.14 18.03 6.04
CA ILE A 169 4.35 17.25 6.35
C ILE A 169 4.45 15.94 5.55
N GLU A 170 3.41 15.57 4.83
CA GLU A 170 3.31 14.29 4.15
C GLU A 170 3.76 14.36 2.70
N ILE A 171 4.68 13.48 2.31
CA ILE A 171 4.96 13.17 0.92
C ILE A 171 4.04 12.02 0.54
N ALA A 172 2.87 12.35 -0.03
CA ALA A 172 1.79 11.39 -0.25
C ALA A 172 2.01 10.48 -1.46
N TYR A 173 2.59 11.02 -2.55
CA TYR A 173 2.89 10.24 -3.76
C TYR A 173 4.17 10.73 -4.39
N VAL A 174 4.94 9.80 -4.92
CA VAL A 174 6.14 10.08 -5.70
C VAL A 174 6.13 9.31 -7.01
N CYS A 175 6.71 9.86 -8.05
CA CYS A 175 7.09 9.13 -9.25
C CYS A 175 8.28 9.81 -9.93
N GLY A 176 9.05 9.05 -10.67
CA GLY A 176 10.25 9.54 -11.32
C GLY A 176 10.56 8.79 -12.60
N LYS A 177 11.41 9.38 -13.41
CA LYS A 177 11.86 8.80 -14.67
C LYS A 177 12.74 7.56 -14.44
N ASP A 178 13.65 7.67 -13.50
CA ASP A 178 14.58 6.61 -13.08
C ASP A 178 15.11 6.93 -11.67
N GLU A 179 15.63 5.91 -10.99
CA GLU A 179 16.12 6.02 -9.62
C GLU A 179 17.25 7.06 -9.45
N GLN A 180 18.14 7.20 -10.42
CA GLN A 180 19.30 8.09 -10.30
C GLN A 180 18.88 9.57 -10.40
N SER A 181 18.02 9.93 -11.35
CA SER A 181 17.49 11.28 -11.47
C SER A 181 16.60 11.64 -10.29
N PHE A 182 15.81 10.68 -9.81
CA PHE A 182 14.93 10.82 -8.65
C PHE A 182 15.70 11.10 -7.36
N ASP A 183 16.86 10.50 -7.17
CA ASP A 183 17.69 10.65 -5.97
C ASP A 183 18.02 12.12 -5.65
N SER A 184 18.57 12.84 -6.63
CA SER A 184 18.90 14.26 -6.46
C SER A 184 17.67 15.14 -6.27
N PHE A 185 16.58 14.81 -6.94
CA PHE A 185 15.31 15.51 -6.84
C PHE A 185 14.71 15.36 -5.45
N ILE A 186 14.59 14.12 -4.95
CA ILE A 186 13.95 13.87 -3.66
C ILE A 186 14.76 14.44 -2.48
N GLN A 187 16.10 14.44 -2.58
CA GLN A 187 16.95 15.12 -1.60
C GLN A 187 16.65 16.62 -1.49
N ALA A 188 16.39 17.27 -2.62
CA ALA A 188 16.02 18.70 -2.63
C ALA A 188 14.62 18.91 -2.04
N VAL A 189 13.66 18.03 -2.33
CA VAL A 189 12.31 18.06 -1.73
C VAL A 189 12.38 17.90 -0.22
N ILE A 190 13.08 16.89 0.27
CA ILE A 190 13.30 16.63 1.70
C ILE A 190 13.94 17.86 2.38
N GLY A 191 14.98 18.43 1.76
CA GLY A 191 15.63 19.65 2.26
C GLY A 191 14.63 20.81 2.40
N SER A 192 13.83 21.07 1.37
CA SER A 192 12.82 22.13 1.37
C SER A 192 11.73 21.91 2.43
N LEU A 193 11.32 20.66 2.66
CA LEU A 193 10.35 20.34 3.70
C LEU A 193 10.94 20.51 5.11
N PHE A 194 12.18 20.10 5.35
CA PHE A 194 12.84 20.30 6.64
C PHE A 194 13.25 21.75 6.92
N GLU A 195 13.20 22.65 5.96
CA GLU A 195 13.27 24.10 6.23
C GLU A 195 11.99 24.62 6.88
N GLN A 196 10.85 23.97 6.63
CA GLN A 196 9.53 24.41 7.06
C GLN A 196 9.00 23.58 8.25
N TYR A 197 9.37 22.31 8.35
CA TYR A 197 8.80 21.36 9.30
C TYR A 197 9.92 20.65 10.09
N GLU A 198 9.64 20.31 11.33
CA GLU A 198 10.54 19.51 12.19
C GLU A 198 10.49 18.02 11.86
N GLN A 199 9.35 17.57 11.30
CA GLN A 199 9.06 16.19 10.97
C GLN A 199 8.38 16.11 9.61
N ILE A 200 8.65 15.02 8.87
CA ILE A 200 7.91 14.67 7.65
C ILE A 200 7.43 13.22 7.76
N SER A 201 6.39 12.88 6.97
CA SER A 201 5.85 11.54 6.89
C SER A 201 5.68 11.09 5.46
N PHE A 202 5.74 9.79 5.24
CA PHE A 202 5.46 9.14 3.95
C PHE A 202 5.29 7.65 4.13
N GLU A 203 4.71 7.00 3.12
CA GLU A 203 4.67 5.55 3.00
C GLU A 203 5.59 5.09 1.86
N ALA A 204 6.15 3.89 2.01
CA ALA A 204 6.97 3.26 0.97
C ALA A 204 6.60 1.78 0.84
N ASP A 205 6.13 1.40 -0.33
CA ASP A 205 5.86 0.01 -0.70
C ASP A 205 7.14 -0.64 -1.23
N ASP A 206 7.49 -1.84 -0.75
CA ASP A 206 8.69 -2.57 -1.18
C ASP A 206 8.66 -2.98 -2.66
N CYS A 207 7.48 -2.99 -3.28
CA CYS A 207 7.30 -3.23 -4.70
C CYS A 207 7.46 -1.96 -5.57
N ASP A 208 7.58 -0.76 -4.97
CA ASP A 208 7.81 0.51 -5.66
C ASP A 208 9.27 0.96 -5.50
N PRO A 209 10.13 0.81 -6.52
CA PRO A 209 11.53 1.22 -6.42
C PRO A 209 11.72 2.73 -6.21
N ILE A 210 10.79 3.57 -6.67
CA ILE A 210 10.86 5.03 -6.47
C ILE A 210 10.50 5.40 -5.03
N ALA A 211 9.45 4.80 -4.46
CA ALA A 211 9.11 5.00 -3.06
C ALA A 211 10.20 4.45 -2.13
N MET A 212 10.77 3.29 -2.45
CA MET A 212 11.90 2.72 -1.69
C MET A 212 13.15 3.60 -1.80
N ARG A 213 13.38 4.28 -2.94
CA ARG A 213 14.48 5.23 -3.08
C ARG A 213 14.33 6.45 -2.15
N LEU A 214 13.09 6.94 -1.93
CA LEU A 214 12.81 7.93 -0.91
C LEU A 214 13.14 7.38 0.50
N ALA A 215 12.73 6.14 0.79
CA ALA A 215 12.99 5.49 2.08
C ALA A 215 14.48 5.32 2.38
N ASP A 216 15.32 5.04 1.39
CA ASP A 216 16.77 4.85 1.51
C ASP A 216 17.51 6.10 2.06
N HIS A 217 16.89 7.27 1.99
CA HIS A 217 17.45 8.50 2.58
C HIS A 217 17.30 8.59 4.10
N PHE A 218 16.60 7.65 4.72
CA PHE A 218 16.30 7.68 6.15
C PHE A 218 16.72 6.38 6.84
N ARG A 219 16.83 6.44 8.16
CA ARG A 219 16.89 5.21 8.96
C ARG A 219 15.57 4.50 8.87
N PHE A 220 15.62 3.22 8.54
CA PHE A 220 14.40 2.40 8.45
C PHE A 220 13.68 2.36 9.80
N PRO A 221 12.36 2.53 9.84
CA PRO A 221 11.60 2.54 11.08
C PRO A 221 11.64 1.17 11.76
N ASN A 222 11.78 1.16 13.08
CA ASN A 222 11.65 -0.06 13.88
C ASN A 222 10.16 -0.31 14.21
N LYS A 223 9.31 -0.27 13.19
CA LYS A 223 7.86 -0.52 13.26
C LYS A 223 7.52 -1.71 12.36
N PRO A 224 6.49 -2.51 12.70
CA PRO A 224 5.94 -3.49 11.76
C PRO A 224 5.43 -2.81 10.49
N SER A 225 5.63 -3.47 9.36
CA SER A 225 5.00 -3.08 8.08
C SER A 225 3.53 -3.51 8.02
N TRP A 226 2.79 -2.93 7.07
CA TRP A 226 1.49 -3.41 6.63
C TRP A 226 1.67 -4.28 5.38
N ASP A 227 1.43 -5.58 5.54
CA ASP A 227 1.71 -6.57 4.51
C ASP A 227 0.44 -6.99 3.78
N THR A 228 0.48 -6.96 2.45
CA THR A 228 -0.60 -7.44 1.59
C THR A 228 -0.35 -8.87 1.17
N TYR A 229 -1.21 -9.77 1.60
CA TYR A 229 -1.20 -11.18 1.24
C TYR A 229 -2.28 -11.47 0.20
N LEU A 230 -1.92 -12.20 -0.86
CA LEU A 230 -2.80 -12.56 -1.96
C LEU A 230 -2.82 -14.08 -2.14
N LEU A 231 -4.02 -14.66 -2.27
CA LEU A 231 -4.25 -16.01 -2.78
C LEU A 231 -4.85 -15.85 -4.18
N GLU A 232 -4.07 -16.24 -5.18
CA GLU A 232 -4.51 -16.22 -6.58
C GLU A 232 -5.58 -17.30 -6.82
N SER A 233 -6.39 -17.15 -7.87
CA SER A 233 -7.42 -18.11 -8.26
C SER A 233 -6.85 -19.28 -9.06
#